data_81d6bc1a572b27b89369165a5df4f964
#
_entry.id   81d6bc1a572b27b89369165a5df4f964
#
_cell.length_a   1.000
_cell.length_b   1.000
_cell.length_c   1.000
_cell.angle_alpha   90.00
_cell.angle_beta   90.00
_cell.angle_gamma   90.00
#
_symmetry.space_group_name_H-M   'P 1'
#
loop_
_entity.id
_entity.type
_entity.pdbx_description
1 polymer ?
#
loop_
_entity_poly.entity_id
_entity_poly.type
_entity_poly.pdbx_seq_one_letter_code
_entity_poly.pdbx_strand_id
1 'polypeptide(L)'
;MGAVEQTTTGGYLEAYEQALAHDPMAAFGLVREWMRTDWRNLFAELRERRPVFVTPAFTVVTRFADVTEVLGHEEVFSVRAFGPRLDAALGAPFMLGRDATPMNWREKGLMQAILDPGDAARVRELTGHLADDLLDAALSGGDPDGGVEAVGALFRPVALGVCARYFGVPGPDTATLSRWTRAIVADGFANFLGDPAMRAASEQAGAELIAYLRDRLARHRADLEAGRDLADDVFTRLVRSSLPAGAGLTDERVVTNMAGMPLGFVESAPGAMVEAVEQLLLRPDVLARAVAAAPDPERFDPYVWEALRFSPFFKLIPRICERDHVLAAGTPRSTMIPAGTFVLAAPASAMFDADVVPRPEEFRLGRPRHHRLFFGSGHHACLGVHVAGPVIAETVRRLLLRPGVRLLPPPRGRVERSLGIFPDSFVLGTGVETGEDR
;
A
#
# COMPACT_ATOMS: atom_id res chain seq x y z
N MET A 1 -4.57 13.76 -27.45
CA MET A 1 -5.97 14.00 -27.87
C MET A 1 -6.81 13.96 -26.61
N GLY A 2 -7.52 15.04 -26.30
CA GLY A 2 -7.97 15.58 -25.06
C GLY A 2 -8.58 14.61 -24.06
N ALA A 3 -8.19 14.79 -22.79
CA ALA A 3 -8.98 14.37 -21.65
C ALA A 3 -10.33 15.10 -21.74
N VAL A 4 -11.39 14.31 -21.92
CA VAL A 4 -12.76 14.81 -21.85
C VAL A 4 -13.00 15.21 -20.41
N GLU A 5 -12.96 16.52 -20.13
CA GLU A 5 -13.69 17.13 -19.03
C GLU A 5 -15.18 16.88 -19.31
N GLN A 6 -15.65 15.71 -18.97
CA GLN A 6 -17.07 15.49 -18.76
C GLN A 6 -17.40 16.06 -17.37
N THR A 7 -17.53 17.38 -17.28
CA THR A 7 -18.42 17.99 -16.30
C THR A 7 -19.80 17.41 -16.58
N THR A 8 -20.16 16.36 -15.83
CA THR A 8 -21.55 15.90 -15.76
C THR A 8 -22.38 17.09 -15.29
N THR A 9 -23.37 17.52 -16.08
CA THR A 9 -24.37 18.56 -15.74
C THR A 9 -25.33 18.11 -14.62
N GLY A 10 -24.93 17.14 -13.84
CA GLY A 10 -25.53 16.59 -12.61
C GLY A 10 -24.41 15.90 -11.84
N GLY A 11 -24.50 15.76 -10.51
CA GLY A 11 -23.51 15.09 -9.69
C GLY A 11 -23.30 13.62 -10.06
N TYR A 12 -22.29 12.97 -9.45
CA TYR A 12 -21.99 11.53 -9.64
C TYR A 12 -23.19 10.66 -9.28
N LEU A 13 -23.95 11.01 -8.23
CA LEU A 13 -25.13 10.26 -7.80
C LEU A 13 -26.25 10.29 -8.83
N GLU A 14 -26.53 11.45 -9.43
CA GLU A 14 -27.54 11.57 -10.48
C GLU A 14 -27.14 10.76 -11.73
N ALA A 15 -25.90 10.84 -12.15
CA ALA A 15 -25.41 10.06 -13.29
C ALA A 15 -25.44 8.55 -13.02
N TYR A 16 -25.11 8.13 -11.80
CA TYR A 16 -25.23 6.74 -11.36
C TYR A 16 -26.69 6.26 -11.40
N GLU A 17 -27.63 7.02 -10.84
CA GLU A 17 -29.05 6.65 -10.79
C GLU A 17 -29.67 6.56 -12.19
N GLN A 18 -29.28 7.49 -13.08
CA GLN A 18 -29.70 7.44 -14.48
C GLN A 18 -29.17 6.17 -15.18
N ALA A 19 -27.88 5.86 -15.01
CA ALA A 19 -27.30 4.66 -15.59
C ALA A 19 -27.93 3.39 -15.01
N LEU A 20 -28.14 3.32 -13.70
CA LEU A 20 -28.73 2.17 -13.01
C LEU A 20 -30.16 1.86 -13.49
N ALA A 21 -30.94 2.91 -13.79
CA ALA A 21 -32.29 2.75 -14.31
C ALA A 21 -32.34 2.08 -15.69
N HIS A 22 -31.25 2.15 -16.47
CA HIS A 22 -31.17 1.62 -17.83
C HIS A 22 -30.37 0.31 -17.88
N ASP A 23 -29.19 0.28 -17.23
CA ASP A 23 -28.27 -0.86 -17.24
C ASP A 23 -27.41 -0.89 -15.97
N PRO A 24 -27.62 -1.87 -15.06
CA PRO A 24 -26.81 -2.02 -13.85
C PRO A 24 -25.29 -2.21 -14.12
N MET A 25 -24.92 -2.83 -15.26
CA MET A 25 -23.53 -3.03 -15.61
C MET A 25 -22.86 -1.73 -16.08
N ALA A 26 -23.58 -0.89 -16.80
CA ALA A 26 -23.11 0.45 -17.15
C ALA A 26 -22.92 1.31 -15.90
N ALA A 27 -23.86 1.29 -14.95
CA ALA A 27 -23.73 1.98 -13.68
C ALA A 27 -22.50 1.51 -12.87
N PHE A 28 -22.26 0.20 -12.80
CA PHE A 28 -21.06 -0.38 -12.19
C PHE A 28 -19.79 0.12 -12.89
N GLY A 29 -19.78 0.13 -14.23
CA GLY A 29 -18.67 0.61 -15.05
C GLY A 29 -18.32 2.07 -14.75
N LEU A 30 -19.33 2.95 -14.63
CA LEU A 30 -19.16 4.37 -14.29
C LEU A 30 -18.51 4.55 -12.92
N VAL A 31 -19.05 3.90 -11.88
CA VAL A 31 -18.49 4.04 -10.51
C VAL A 31 -17.03 3.57 -10.48
N ARG A 32 -16.73 2.46 -11.14
CA ARG A 32 -15.36 1.94 -11.23
C ARG A 32 -14.43 2.93 -11.94
N GLU A 33 -14.88 3.54 -13.01
CA GLU A 33 -14.09 4.55 -13.75
C GLU A 33 -13.87 5.80 -12.90
N TRP A 34 -14.88 6.31 -12.22
CA TRP A 34 -14.73 7.47 -11.33
C TRP A 34 -13.80 7.18 -10.15
N MET A 35 -13.88 5.99 -9.55
CA MET A 35 -12.94 5.55 -8.50
C MET A 35 -11.49 5.54 -9.00
N ARG A 36 -11.28 5.31 -10.29
CA ARG A 36 -9.95 5.29 -10.92
C ARG A 36 -9.46 6.68 -11.32
N THR A 37 -10.33 7.54 -11.86
CA THR A 37 -9.95 8.79 -12.52
C THR A 37 -10.25 10.03 -11.68
N ASP A 38 -11.31 10.01 -10.87
CA ASP A 38 -11.79 11.18 -10.12
C ASP A 38 -12.35 10.82 -8.74
N TRP A 39 -11.68 9.88 -8.06
CA TRP A 39 -12.10 9.36 -6.76
C TRP A 39 -12.31 10.46 -5.71
N ARG A 40 -11.53 11.56 -5.78
CA ARG A 40 -11.57 12.64 -4.80
C ARG A 40 -12.93 13.37 -4.82
N ASN A 41 -13.38 13.77 -6.01
CA ASN A 41 -14.67 14.45 -6.17
C ASN A 41 -15.85 13.49 -5.95
N LEU A 42 -15.76 12.25 -6.44
CA LEU A 42 -16.73 11.21 -6.13
C LEU A 42 -16.90 11.03 -4.61
N PHE A 43 -15.80 10.84 -3.88
CA PHE A 43 -15.88 10.63 -2.44
C PHE A 43 -16.31 11.88 -1.66
N ALA A 44 -16.04 13.08 -2.16
CA ALA A 44 -16.57 14.30 -1.56
C ALA A 44 -18.10 14.33 -1.63
N GLU A 45 -18.68 14.05 -2.81
CA GLU A 45 -20.14 13.98 -2.98
C GLU A 45 -20.75 12.85 -2.16
N LEU A 46 -20.12 11.66 -2.16
CA LEU A 46 -20.63 10.52 -1.37
C LEU A 46 -20.63 10.83 0.14
N ARG A 47 -19.53 11.42 0.69
CA ARG A 47 -19.46 11.80 2.11
C ARG A 47 -20.59 12.73 2.52
N GLU A 48 -20.96 13.65 1.65
CA GLU A 48 -21.99 14.66 1.93
C GLU A 48 -23.40 14.10 1.76
N ARG A 49 -23.67 13.44 0.65
CA ARG A 49 -25.04 13.11 0.21
C ARG A 49 -25.44 11.66 0.46
N ARG A 50 -24.50 10.71 0.38
CA ARG A 50 -24.77 9.26 0.55
C ARG A 50 -23.56 8.54 1.14
N PRO A 51 -23.24 8.78 2.44
CA PRO A 51 -22.02 8.28 3.08
C PRO A 51 -21.87 6.75 3.09
N VAL A 52 -22.97 6.02 3.12
CA VAL A 52 -23.05 4.56 2.89
C VAL A 52 -23.69 4.37 1.53
N PHE A 53 -22.88 4.21 0.51
CA PHE A 53 -23.33 4.10 -0.89
C PHE A 53 -23.52 2.64 -1.27
N VAL A 54 -24.77 2.18 -1.19
CA VAL A 54 -25.17 0.81 -1.53
C VAL A 54 -25.41 0.70 -3.04
N THR A 55 -24.76 -0.25 -3.67
CA THR A 55 -24.99 -0.65 -5.08
C THR A 55 -25.34 -2.13 -5.15
N PRO A 56 -25.83 -2.65 -6.28
CA PRO A 56 -26.07 -4.09 -6.42
C PRO A 56 -24.83 -4.97 -6.29
N ALA A 57 -23.62 -4.44 -6.53
CA ALA A 57 -22.38 -5.20 -6.56
C ALA A 57 -21.50 -5.01 -5.30
N PHE A 58 -21.59 -3.86 -4.65
CA PHE A 58 -20.78 -3.52 -3.48
C PHE A 58 -21.38 -2.34 -2.71
N THR A 59 -20.90 -2.13 -1.49
CA THR A 59 -21.21 -0.94 -0.69
C THR A 59 -19.92 -0.14 -0.42
N VAL A 60 -19.93 1.18 -0.72
CA VAL A 60 -18.83 2.08 -0.37
C VAL A 60 -19.15 2.84 0.91
N VAL A 61 -18.20 2.88 1.84
CA VAL A 61 -18.33 3.57 3.13
C VAL A 61 -17.31 4.70 3.20
N THR A 62 -17.76 5.94 3.46
CA THR A 62 -16.95 7.15 3.20
C THR A 62 -16.70 8.03 4.42
N ARG A 63 -17.55 8.04 5.47
CA ARG A 63 -17.36 8.81 6.69
C ARG A 63 -16.35 8.15 7.62
N PHE A 64 -15.61 8.95 8.38
CA PHE A 64 -14.52 8.48 9.24
C PHE A 64 -15.00 7.44 10.27
N ALA A 65 -16.07 7.75 11.00
CA ALA A 65 -16.63 6.84 12.00
C ALA A 65 -17.07 5.51 11.38
N ASP A 66 -17.76 5.57 10.24
CA ASP A 66 -18.32 4.40 9.57
C ASP A 66 -17.19 3.53 8.95
N VAL A 67 -16.15 4.16 8.39
CA VAL A 67 -14.94 3.46 7.90
C VAL A 67 -14.20 2.78 9.03
N THR A 68 -14.03 3.45 10.17
CA THR A 68 -13.36 2.85 11.33
C THR A 68 -14.20 1.75 11.97
N GLU A 69 -15.53 1.82 11.92
CA GLU A 69 -16.44 0.72 12.31
C GLU A 69 -16.20 -0.50 11.43
N VAL A 70 -16.19 -0.35 10.10
CA VAL A 70 -15.92 -1.48 9.17
C VAL A 70 -14.53 -2.08 9.38
N LEU A 71 -13.52 -1.25 9.61
CA LEU A 71 -12.13 -1.74 9.78
C LEU A 71 -11.85 -2.32 11.18
N GLY A 72 -12.67 -1.97 12.16
CA GLY A 72 -12.51 -2.38 13.55
C GLY A 72 -13.34 -3.60 13.99
N HIS A 73 -14.32 -4.02 13.17
CA HIS A 73 -15.19 -5.16 13.50
C HIS A 73 -14.89 -6.34 12.56
N GLU A 74 -13.72 -6.97 12.72
CA GLU A 74 -13.26 -8.10 11.89
C GLU A 74 -14.16 -9.33 11.95
N GLU A 75 -14.92 -9.51 13.03
CA GLU A 75 -15.90 -10.60 13.16
C GLU A 75 -17.16 -10.38 12.33
N VAL A 76 -17.37 -9.16 11.82
CA VAL A 76 -18.46 -8.78 10.92
C VAL A 76 -17.92 -8.53 9.51
N PHE A 77 -16.84 -7.79 9.40
CA PHE A 77 -16.26 -7.34 8.13
C PHE A 77 -14.90 -8.02 7.88
N SER A 78 -14.96 -9.20 7.29
CA SER A 78 -13.82 -10.10 7.15
C SER A 78 -12.88 -9.76 6.00
N VAL A 79 -11.65 -10.28 6.06
CA VAL A 79 -10.65 -10.23 4.98
C VAL A 79 -10.84 -11.32 3.92
N ARG A 80 -11.94 -12.06 3.96
CA ARG A 80 -12.27 -13.09 2.95
C ARG A 80 -12.34 -12.56 1.52
N ALA A 81 -12.42 -11.24 1.36
CA ALA A 81 -12.32 -10.57 0.06
C ALA A 81 -11.05 -10.93 -0.73
N PHE A 82 -9.91 -11.18 -0.05
CA PHE A 82 -8.61 -11.47 -0.69
C PHE A 82 -7.88 -12.68 -0.09
N GLY A 83 -8.22 -13.09 1.14
CA GLY A 83 -7.54 -14.20 1.83
C GLY A 83 -7.42 -15.49 1.01
N PRO A 84 -8.52 -16.02 0.42
CA PRO A 84 -8.47 -17.26 -0.36
C PRO A 84 -7.55 -17.21 -1.58
N ARG A 85 -7.36 -16.05 -2.21
CA ARG A 85 -6.44 -15.90 -3.35
C ARG A 85 -4.99 -15.95 -2.91
N LEU A 86 -4.67 -15.31 -1.78
CA LEU A 86 -3.33 -15.40 -1.19
C LEU A 86 -3.02 -16.83 -0.75
N ASP A 87 -3.98 -17.54 -0.17
CA ASP A 87 -3.79 -18.95 0.20
C ASP A 87 -3.54 -19.84 -1.01
N ALA A 88 -4.28 -19.64 -2.10
CA ALA A 88 -4.08 -20.39 -3.34
C ALA A 88 -2.67 -20.16 -3.92
N ALA A 89 -2.23 -18.89 -3.94
CA ALA A 89 -0.90 -18.54 -4.40
C ALA A 89 0.21 -19.16 -3.52
N LEU A 90 0.07 -19.10 -2.20
CA LEU A 90 1.08 -19.59 -1.27
C LEU A 90 0.99 -21.10 -0.99
N GLY A 91 -0.06 -21.76 -1.44
CA GLY A 91 -0.33 -23.18 -1.18
C GLY A 91 -0.63 -23.52 0.28
N ALA A 92 -0.85 -22.50 1.13
CA ALA A 92 -1.13 -22.64 2.55
C ALA A 92 -1.83 -21.41 3.11
N PRO A 93 -2.61 -21.53 4.21
CA PRO A 93 -3.25 -20.39 4.86
C PRO A 93 -2.22 -19.33 5.29
N PHE A 94 -2.46 -18.06 4.92
CA PHE A 94 -1.61 -16.94 5.33
C PHE A 94 -2.26 -16.17 6.49
N MET A 95 -1.50 -15.83 7.52
CA MET A 95 -2.02 -15.22 8.75
C MET A 95 -2.81 -13.93 8.50
N LEU A 96 -2.34 -13.05 7.60
CA LEU A 96 -3.02 -11.78 7.29
C LEU A 96 -4.23 -11.94 6.36
N GLY A 97 -4.41 -13.12 5.76
CA GLY A 97 -5.63 -13.50 5.05
C GLY A 97 -6.70 -14.13 5.96
N ARG A 98 -6.51 -14.07 7.27
CA ARG A 98 -7.42 -14.57 8.30
C ARG A 98 -7.79 -13.47 9.27
N ASP A 99 -9.05 -13.48 9.70
CA ASP A 99 -9.53 -12.64 10.78
C ASP A 99 -9.06 -13.18 12.14
N ALA A 100 -9.67 -12.77 13.24
CA ALA A 100 -9.27 -13.10 14.62
C ALA A 100 -9.37 -14.61 14.92
N THR A 101 -8.57 -15.43 14.26
CA THR A 101 -8.43 -16.87 14.50
C THR A 101 -7.24 -17.19 15.43
N PRO A 102 -7.22 -18.35 16.10
CA PRO A 102 -6.05 -18.75 16.90
C PRO A 102 -4.73 -18.73 16.13
N MET A 103 -4.76 -19.11 14.83
CA MET A 103 -3.59 -19.04 13.96
C MET A 103 -3.16 -17.59 13.72
N ASN A 104 -4.10 -16.70 13.35
CA ASN A 104 -3.79 -15.29 13.13
C ASN A 104 -3.20 -14.65 14.40
N TRP A 105 -3.85 -14.80 15.56
CA TRP A 105 -3.38 -14.24 16.83
C TRP A 105 -1.95 -14.68 17.18
N ARG A 106 -1.69 -16.00 17.08
CA ARG A 106 -0.38 -16.56 17.39
C ARG A 106 0.70 -16.06 16.46
N GLU A 107 0.48 -16.18 15.17
CA GLU A 107 1.51 -15.89 14.15
C GLU A 107 1.73 -14.38 14.00
N LYS A 108 0.65 -13.60 13.97
CA LYS A 108 0.75 -12.15 13.92
C LYS A 108 1.43 -11.58 15.16
N GLY A 109 1.10 -12.09 16.37
CA GLY A 109 1.74 -11.68 17.61
C GLY A 109 3.24 -11.98 17.62
N LEU A 110 3.65 -13.15 17.13
CA LEU A 110 5.06 -13.49 16.95
C LEU A 110 5.75 -12.57 15.95
N MET A 111 5.14 -12.35 14.79
CA MET A 111 5.71 -11.45 13.77
C MET A 111 5.79 -10.00 14.25
N GLN A 112 4.83 -9.53 15.06
CA GLN A 112 4.91 -8.21 15.70
C GLN A 112 6.10 -8.08 16.66
N ALA A 113 6.41 -9.14 17.40
CA ALA A 113 7.56 -9.15 18.29
C ALA A 113 8.91 -9.19 17.52
N ILE A 114 8.94 -9.86 16.35
CA ILE A 114 10.14 -9.98 15.50
C ILE A 114 10.39 -8.72 14.68
N LEU A 115 9.32 -8.04 14.24
CA LEU A 115 9.37 -6.73 13.58
C LEU A 115 9.47 -5.63 14.64
N ASP A 116 10.57 -5.61 15.38
CA ASP A 116 10.76 -4.74 16.53
C ASP A 116 10.66 -3.25 16.15
N PRO A 117 9.77 -2.47 16.80
CA PRO A 117 9.75 -1.01 16.64
C PRO A 117 11.09 -0.33 16.93
N GLY A 118 11.94 -0.93 17.78
CA GLY A 118 13.29 -0.48 18.06
C GLY A 118 14.23 -0.49 16.85
N ASP A 119 13.92 -1.27 15.82
CA ASP A 119 14.71 -1.30 14.57
C ASP A 119 14.48 -0.07 13.66
N ALA A 120 13.55 0.82 13.97
CA ALA A 120 13.19 1.93 13.08
C ALA A 120 14.39 2.80 12.68
N ALA A 121 15.32 3.06 13.59
CA ALA A 121 16.54 3.83 13.31
C ALA A 121 17.48 3.06 12.36
N ARG A 122 17.69 1.76 12.59
CA ARG A 122 18.51 0.88 11.74
C ARG A 122 17.92 0.75 10.33
N VAL A 123 16.60 0.60 10.25
CA VAL A 123 15.88 0.52 8.95
C VAL A 123 16.00 1.84 8.19
N ARG A 124 15.92 2.98 8.87
CA ARG A 124 16.12 4.30 8.27
C ARG A 124 17.54 4.47 7.72
N GLU A 125 18.56 4.11 8.50
CA GLU A 125 19.97 4.17 8.09
C GLU A 125 20.23 3.28 6.86
N LEU A 126 19.79 2.02 6.91
CA LEU A 126 19.86 1.10 5.77
C LEU A 126 19.20 1.69 4.52
N THR A 127 18.01 2.27 4.69
CA THR A 127 17.26 2.88 3.58
C THR A 127 17.99 4.09 3.02
N GLY A 128 18.58 4.92 3.88
CA GLY A 128 19.36 6.08 3.46
C GLY A 128 20.53 5.70 2.56
N HIS A 129 21.34 4.70 2.96
CA HIS A 129 22.44 4.20 2.15
C HIS A 129 21.96 3.63 0.81
N LEU A 130 20.90 2.77 0.83
CA LEU A 130 20.34 2.23 -0.39
C LEU A 130 19.84 3.32 -1.35
N ALA A 131 19.14 4.32 -0.81
CA ALA A 131 18.60 5.40 -1.62
C ALA A 131 19.69 6.29 -2.22
N ASP A 132 20.74 6.60 -1.46
CA ASP A 132 21.86 7.39 -1.97
C ASP A 132 22.63 6.67 -3.08
N ASP A 133 22.97 5.38 -2.89
CA ASP A 133 23.66 4.58 -3.91
C ASP A 133 22.85 4.50 -5.22
N LEU A 134 21.52 4.29 -5.10
CA LEU A 134 20.62 4.18 -6.26
C LEU A 134 20.43 5.53 -6.97
N LEU A 135 20.32 6.63 -6.20
CA LEU A 135 20.20 7.97 -6.77
C LEU A 135 21.48 8.39 -7.48
N ASP A 136 22.66 8.13 -6.90
CA ASP A 136 23.93 8.43 -7.53
C ASP A 136 24.11 7.65 -8.83
N ALA A 137 23.71 6.36 -8.86
CA ALA A 137 23.71 5.55 -10.08
C ALA A 137 22.75 6.08 -11.14
N ALA A 138 21.50 6.41 -10.75
CA ALA A 138 20.49 6.92 -11.65
C ALA A 138 20.85 8.28 -12.26
N LEU A 139 21.43 9.18 -11.44
CA LEU A 139 21.87 10.50 -11.89
C LEU A 139 23.14 10.45 -12.78
N SER A 140 24.03 9.47 -12.54
CA SER A 140 25.24 9.27 -13.33
C SER A 140 24.95 8.64 -14.70
N GLY A 141 23.88 7.86 -14.82
CA GLY A 141 23.47 7.18 -16.04
C GLY A 141 22.82 8.10 -17.10
N GLY A 142 22.52 9.34 -16.72
CA GLY A 142 22.05 10.46 -17.55
C GLY A 142 20.98 10.12 -18.59
N ASP A 143 19.70 10.30 -18.26
CA ASP A 143 18.70 10.53 -19.31
C ASP A 143 19.12 11.84 -20.03
N PRO A 144 19.28 11.86 -21.38
CA PRO A 144 19.60 13.05 -22.14
C PRO A 144 18.68 14.25 -21.84
N ASP A 145 17.46 13.98 -21.42
CA ASP A 145 16.44 14.97 -21.08
C ASP A 145 16.38 15.26 -19.54
N GLY A 146 17.37 14.83 -18.76
CA GLY A 146 17.47 15.13 -17.32
C GLY A 146 16.43 14.48 -16.42
N GLY A 147 15.85 13.33 -16.83
CA GLY A 147 14.83 12.59 -16.08
C GLY A 147 15.39 11.43 -15.26
N VAL A 148 14.74 11.12 -14.14
CA VAL A 148 14.94 9.90 -13.36
C VAL A 148 13.62 9.11 -13.30
N GLU A 149 13.65 7.85 -13.73
CA GLU A 149 12.51 6.95 -13.58
C GLU A 149 12.47 6.44 -12.12
N ALA A 150 11.69 7.13 -11.28
CA ALA A 150 11.74 6.98 -9.84
C ALA A 150 11.24 5.60 -9.34
N VAL A 151 10.29 4.96 -10.03
CA VAL A 151 9.74 3.67 -9.58
C VAL A 151 10.75 2.55 -9.77
N GLY A 152 11.28 2.39 -10.98
CA GLY A 152 12.19 1.29 -11.33
C GLY A 152 13.64 1.53 -10.93
N ALA A 153 14.10 2.82 -10.90
CA ALA A 153 15.48 3.13 -10.55
C ALA A 153 15.69 3.40 -9.05
N LEU A 154 14.65 3.78 -8.30
CA LEU A 154 14.79 4.12 -6.89
C LEU A 154 13.81 3.38 -5.97
N PHE A 155 12.50 3.59 -6.12
CA PHE A 155 11.54 3.18 -5.10
C PHE A 155 11.43 1.66 -4.95
N ARG A 156 11.29 0.94 -6.04
CA ARG A 156 11.23 -0.53 -6.02
C ARG A 156 12.58 -1.16 -5.66
N PRO A 157 13.74 -0.71 -6.19
CA PRO A 157 15.04 -1.19 -5.74
C PRO A 157 15.33 -0.97 -4.25
N VAL A 158 14.92 0.17 -3.66
CA VAL A 158 15.00 0.38 -2.20
C VAL A 158 14.17 -0.67 -1.47
N ALA A 159 12.92 -0.89 -1.87
CA ALA A 159 12.05 -1.89 -1.23
C ALA A 159 12.64 -3.32 -1.33
N LEU A 160 13.18 -3.70 -2.49
CA LEU A 160 13.87 -4.98 -2.68
C LEU A 160 15.14 -5.08 -1.84
N GLY A 161 15.91 -4.00 -1.71
CA GLY A 161 17.09 -3.93 -0.85
C GLY A 161 16.75 -4.12 0.64
N VAL A 162 15.64 -3.55 1.10
CA VAL A 162 15.11 -3.78 2.46
C VAL A 162 14.64 -5.23 2.62
N CYS A 163 13.97 -5.81 1.62
CA CYS A 163 13.62 -7.24 1.63
C CYS A 163 14.87 -8.12 1.78
N ALA A 164 15.93 -7.81 1.07
CA ALA A 164 17.17 -8.58 1.13
C ALA A 164 17.89 -8.46 2.47
N ARG A 165 18.06 -7.23 2.98
CA ARG A 165 18.97 -6.93 4.10
C ARG A 165 18.28 -6.90 5.47
N TYR A 166 16.99 -6.54 5.52
CA TYR A 166 16.24 -6.48 6.78
C TYR A 166 15.27 -7.65 6.94
N PHE A 167 14.49 -8.00 5.90
CA PHE A 167 13.63 -9.18 6.01
C PHE A 167 14.38 -10.50 5.82
N GLY A 168 15.57 -10.49 5.24
CA GLY A 168 16.34 -11.71 4.94
C GLY A 168 15.79 -12.49 3.74
N VAL A 169 15.09 -11.83 2.82
CA VAL A 169 14.48 -12.43 1.61
C VAL A 169 15.00 -11.73 0.35
N PRO A 170 16.25 -11.99 -0.09
CA PRO A 170 16.81 -11.36 -1.29
C PRO A 170 16.21 -11.86 -2.61
N GLY A 171 15.50 -13.01 -2.62
CA GLY A 171 15.17 -13.72 -3.85
C GLY A 171 16.39 -14.41 -4.48
N PRO A 172 16.23 -15.14 -5.59
CA PRO A 172 17.34 -15.58 -6.42
C PRO A 172 18.10 -14.40 -7.02
N ASP A 173 17.34 -13.40 -7.43
CA ASP A 173 17.75 -12.06 -7.88
C ASP A 173 16.57 -11.08 -7.69
N THR A 174 16.85 -9.78 -7.81
CA THR A 174 15.85 -8.71 -7.58
C THR A 174 14.72 -8.72 -8.61
N ALA A 175 15.00 -9.06 -9.87
CA ALA A 175 14.00 -9.10 -10.93
C ALA A 175 13.00 -10.25 -10.71
N THR A 176 13.50 -11.41 -10.30
CA THR A 176 12.68 -12.59 -9.97
C THR A 176 11.79 -12.33 -8.76
N LEU A 177 12.33 -11.75 -7.67
CA LEU A 177 11.55 -11.43 -6.49
C LEU A 177 10.46 -10.37 -6.82
N SER A 178 10.80 -9.35 -7.61
CA SER A 178 9.85 -8.34 -8.08
C SER A 178 8.73 -8.97 -8.92
N ARG A 179 9.07 -9.85 -9.85
CA ARG A 179 8.08 -10.57 -10.68
C ARG A 179 7.14 -11.42 -9.85
N TRP A 180 7.66 -12.18 -8.89
CA TRP A 180 6.83 -13.01 -8.00
C TRP A 180 5.87 -12.17 -7.17
N THR A 181 6.39 -11.15 -6.49
CA THR A 181 5.56 -10.28 -5.65
C THR A 181 4.49 -9.57 -6.46
N ARG A 182 4.85 -9.05 -7.65
CA ARG A 182 3.91 -8.36 -8.54
C ARG A 182 2.76 -9.28 -8.99
N ALA A 183 3.06 -10.50 -9.42
CA ALA A 183 2.04 -11.46 -9.88
C ALA A 183 1.05 -11.82 -8.76
N ILE A 184 1.57 -12.15 -7.56
CA ILE A 184 0.73 -12.56 -6.43
C ILE A 184 -0.14 -11.40 -5.93
N VAL A 185 0.45 -10.20 -5.78
CA VAL A 185 -0.27 -9.03 -5.28
C VAL A 185 -1.29 -8.52 -6.30
N ALA A 186 -0.99 -8.62 -7.60
CA ALA A 186 -1.93 -8.26 -8.66
C ALA A 186 -3.19 -9.14 -8.63
N ASP A 187 -3.06 -10.45 -8.50
CA ASP A 187 -4.22 -11.35 -8.36
C ASP A 187 -4.97 -11.09 -7.04
N GLY A 188 -4.25 -10.92 -5.93
CA GLY A 188 -4.85 -10.69 -4.61
C GLY A 188 -5.69 -9.42 -4.54
N PHE A 189 -5.21 -8.31 -5.10
CA PHE A 189 -5.75 -6.97 -4.85
C PHE A 189 -6.25 -6.21 -6.10
N ALA A 190 -5.96 -6.67 -7.32
CA ALA A 190 -6.40 -6.02 -8.55
C ALA A 190 -7.27 -6.91 -9.45
N ASN A 191 -7.27 -8.23 -9.26
CA ASN A 191 -8.05 -9.17 -10.06
C ASN A 191 -9.53 -9.28 -9.62
N PHE A 192 -10.24 -8.16 -9.58
CA PHE A 192 -11.65 -8.14 -9.15
C PHE A 192 -12.59 -8.89 -10.10
N LEU A 193 -12.22 -8.99 -11.38
CA LEU A 193 -13.03 -9.69 -12.39
C LEU A 193 -12.72 -11.19 -12.49
N GLY A 194 -11.73 -11.69 -11.72
CA GLY A 194 -11.39 -13.09 -11.65
C GLY A 194 -10.70 -13.61 -12.92
N ASP A 195 -9.85 -12.80 -13.56
CA ASP A 195 -9.06 -13.21 -14.73
C ASP A 195 -8.26 -14.48 -14.41
N PRO A 196 -8.50 -15.60 -15.13
CA PRO A 196 -7.84 -16.86 -14.87
C PRO A 196 -6.34 -16.85 -15.22
N ALA A 197 -5.90 -16.00 -16.15
CA ALA A 197 -4.48 -15.87 -16.49
C ALA A 197 -3.70 -15.18 -15.37
N MET A 198 -4.27 -14.13 -14.76
CA MET A 198 -3.67 -13.49 -13.58
C MET A 198 -3.59 -14.47 -12.41
N ARG A 199 -4.62 -15.29 -12.19
CA ARG A 199 -4.61 -16.32 -11.15
C ARG A 199 -3.53 -17.37 -11.38
N ALA A 200 -3.45 -17.93 -12.59
CA ALA A 200 -2.42 -18.92 -12.93
C ALA A 200 -1.00 -18.38 -12.76
N ALA A 201 -0.76 -17.13 -13.17
CA ALA A 201 0.53 -16.47 -12.97
C ALA A 201 0.84 -16.25 -11.47
N SER A 202 -0.15 -15.94 -10.66
CA SER A 202 -0.05 -15.78 -9.20
C SER A 202 0.32 -17.11 -8.52
N GLU A 203 -0.39 -18.19 -8.85
CA GLU A 203 -0.16 -19.53 -8.29
C GLU A 203 1.24 -20.06 -8.67
N GLN A 204 1.67 -19.86 -9.93
CA GLN A 204 3.02 -20.22 -10.35
C GLN A 204 4.09 -19.43 -9.58
N ALA A 205 3.96 -18.11 -9.51
CA ALA A 205 4.90 -17.25 -8.79
C ALA A 205 4.97 -17.61 -7.30
N GLY A 206 3.82 -17.93 -6.70
CA GLY A 206 3.73 -18.39 -5.32
C GLY A 206 4.45 -19.72 -5.08
N ALA A 207 4.24 -20.70 -5.96
CA ALA A 207 4.93 -21.98 -5.87
C ALA A 207 6.47 -21.82 -5.96
N GLU A 208 6.96 -20.97 -6.89
CA GLU A 208 8.37 -20.63 -7.03
C GLU A 208 8.94 -19.95 -5.76
N LEU A 209 8.23 -18.96 -5.21
CA LEU A 209 8.61 -18.26 -3.98
C LEU A 209 8.66 -19.20 -2.77
N ILE A 210 7.67 -20.05 -2.60
CA ILE A 210 7.60 -21.03 -1.50
C ILE A 210 8.73 -22.05 -1.63
N ALA A 211 9.03 -22.56 -2.82
CA ALA A 211 10.16 -23.48 -3.04
C ALA A 211 11.50 -22.81 -2.68
N TYR A 212 11.71 -21.57 -3.12
CA TYR A 212 12.90 -20.80 -2.76
C TYR A 212 13.04 -20.60 -1.25
N LEU A 213 11.96 -20.26 -0.55
CA LEU A 213 11.99 -20.04 0.90
C LEU A 213 12.18 -21.32 1.70
N ARG A 214 11.67 -22.47 1.24
CA ARG A 214 11.92 -23.78 1.85
C ARG A 214 13.41 -24.15 1.79
N ASP A 215 14.02 -23.99 0.63
CA ASP A 215 15.45 -24.22 0.44
C ASP A 215 16.30 -23.25 1.30
N ARG A 216 15.92 -21.97 1.36
CA ARG A 216 16.56 -20.99 2.23
C ARG A 216 16.43 -21.36 3.72
N LEU A 217 15.25 -21.82 4.17
CA LEU A 217 15.03 -22.25 5.54
C LEU A 217 15.93 -23.45 5.90
N ALA A 218 16.04 -24.43 5.01
CA ALA A 218 16.90 -25.60 5.22
C ALA A 218 18.36 -25.18 5.38
N ARG A 219 18.85 -24.28 4.53
CA ARG A 219 20.22 -23.72 4.66
C ARG A 219 20.41 -22.95 5.98
N HIS A 220 19.45 -22.09 6.38
CA HIS A 220 19.53 -21.34 7.64
C HIS A 220 19.61 -22.27 8.86
N ARG A 221 18.84 -23.36 8.88
CA ARG A 221 18.89 -24.35 9.96
C ARG A 221 20.25 -25.05 10.03
N ALA A 222 20.76 -25.49 8.87
CA ALA A 222 22.09 -26.12 8.79
C ALA A 222 23.21 -25.14 9.23
N ASP A 223 23.09 -23.87 8.89
CA ASP A 223 24.05 -22.84 9.29
C ASP A 223 24.02 -22.61 10.82
N LEU A 224 22.83 -22.57 11.43
CA LEU A 224 22.67 -22.43 12.88
C LEU A 224 23.20 -23.68 13.62
N GLU A 225 22.92 -24.90 13.13
CA GLU A 225 23.42 -26.14 13.68
C GLU A 225 24.95 -26.24 13.61
N ALA A 226 25.54 -25.69 12.54
CA ALA A 226 26.98 -25.59 12.36
C ALA A 226 27.63 -24.45 13.17
N GLY A 227 26.83 -23.69 13.96
CA GLY A 227 27.32 -22.57 14.77
C GLY A 227 27.80 -21.38 13.94
N ARG A 228 27.34 -21.26 12.68
CA ARG A 228 27.69 -20.11 11.83
C ARG A 228 26.97 -18.86 12.31
N ASP A 229 27.67 -17.72 12.26
CA ASP A 229 27.05 -16.44 12.54
C ASP A 229 26.19 -16.00 11.35
N LEU A 230 24.90 -15.73 11.61
CA LEU A 230 23.93 -15.30 10.62
C LEU A 230 23.57 -13.82 10.87
N ALA A 231 23.25 -13.13 9.79
CA ALA A 231 22.76 -11.75 9.86
C ALA A 231 21.55 -11.63 10.80
N ASP A 232 21.49 -10.53 11.55
CA ASP A 232 20.32 -10.18 12.35
C ASP A 232 19.23 -9.58 11.46
N ASP A 233 18.52 -10.47 10.76
CA ASP A 233 17.36 -10.14 9.93
C ASP A 233 16.09 -10.85 10.45
N VAL A 234 14.94 -10.44 9.91
CA VAL A 234 13.63 -10.99 10.33
C VAL A 234 13.54 -12.49 10.10
N PHE A 235 14.10 -13.01 8.98
CA PHE A 235 14.12 -14.45 8.69
C PHE A 235 14.89 -15.22 9.74
N THR A 236 16.10 -14.78 10.06
CA THR A 236 16.96 -15.38 11.08
C THR A 236 16.32 -15.35 12.47
N ARG A 237 15.72 -14.22 12.85
CA ARG A 237 15.00 -14.07 14.13
C ARG A 237 13.81 -15.03 14.20
N LEU A 238 13.04 -15.18 13.11
CA LEU A 238 11.89 -16.09 13.06
C LEU A 238 12.34 -17.55 13.15
N VAL A 239 13.42 -17.95 12.46
CA VAL A 239 13.98 -19.29 12.55
C VAL A 239 14.46 -19.59 13.96
N ARG A 240 15.21 -18.70 14.59
CA ARG A 240 15.67 -18.84 15.99
C ARG A 240 14.50 -18.98 16.98
N SER A 241 13.43 -18.19 16.81
CA SER A 241 12.24 -18.26 17.66
C SER A 241 11.45 -19.57 17.49
N SER A 242 11.66 -20.30 16.40
CA SER A 242 10.97 -21.54 16.05
C SER A 242 11.73 -22.82 16.47
N LEU A 243 12.95 -22.68 17.05
CA LEU A 243 13.76 -23.82 17.46
C LEU A 243 13.27 -24.58 18.71
N PRO A 244 12.69 -23.91 19.77
CA PRO A 244 12.19 -24.61 20.92
C PRO A 244 11.02 -25.53 20.57
N ALA A 245 11.13 -26.81 20.97
CA ALA A 245 10.08 -27.80 20.72
C ALA A 245 8.74 -27.38 21.32
N GLY A 246 7.69 -27.35 20.50
CA GLY A 246 6.32 -27.04 20.90
C GLY A 246 5.97 -25.53 21.04
N ALA A 247 6.95 -24.64 21.04
CA ALA A 247 6.72 -23.20 21.19
C ALA A 247 6.76 -22.42 19.85
N GLY A 248 7.53 -22.91 18.88
CA GLY A 248 7.75 -22.25 17.60
C GLY A 248 6.71 -22.56 16.51
N LEU A 249 6.90 -21.95 15.35
CA LEU A 249 6.16 -22.25 14.13
C LEU A 249 6.74 -23.49 13.45
N THR A 250 5.89 -24.26 12.76
CA THR A 250 6.36 -25.30 11.84
C THR A 250 7.11 -24.67 10.64
N ASP A 251 7.92 -25.45 9.94
CA ASP A 251 8.65 -24.97 8.76
C ASP A 251 7.73 -24.39 7.70
N GLU A 252 6.58 -25.01 7.46
CA GLU A 252 5.55 -24.48 6.56
C GLU A 252 5.07 -23.11 7.00
N ARG A 253 4.83 -22.90 8.30
CA ARG A 253 4.37 -21.63 8.82
C ARG A 253 5.45 -20.53 8.77
N VAL A 254 6.70 -20.90 9.04
CA VAL A 254 7.86 -20.01 8.86
C VAL A 254 7.94 -19.54 7.41
N VAL A 255 7.91 -20.46 6.46
CA VAL A 255 7.99 -20.18 5.02
C VAL A 255 6.81 -19.29 4.56
N THR A 256 5.58 -19.67 4.95
CA THR A 256 4.37 -18.89 4.54
C THR A 256 4.40 -17.47 5.10
N ASN A 257 4.79 -17.29 6.36
CA ASN A 257 4.86 -15.97 6.97
C ASN A 257 5.98 -15.11 6.36
N MET A 258 7.13 -15.73 6.06
CA MET A 258 8.22 -15.03 5.37
C MET A 258 7.89 -14.66 3.92
N ALA A 259 7.10 -15.48 3.22
CA ALA A 259 6.57 -15.10 1.90
C ALA A 259 5.70 -13.84 1.96
N GLY A 260 4.93 -13.68 3.02
CA GLY A 260 4.08 -12.51 3.23
C GLY A 260 4.83 -11.18 3.38
N MET A 261 6.09 -11.19 3.82
CA MET A 261 6.87 -9.95 4.03
C MET A 261 7.12 -9.19 2.73
N PRO A 262 7.73 -9.76 1.68
CA PRO A 262 7.89 -9.07 0.41
C PRO A 262 6.55 -8.79 -0.28
N LEU A 263 5.52 -9.66 -0.14
CA LEU A 263 4.20 -9.42 -0.73
C LEU A 263 3.53 -8.16 -0.17
N GLY A 264 3.64 -7.93 1.13
CA GLY A 264 3.08 -6.73 1.76
C GLY A 264 3.89 -5.46 1.51
N PHE A 265 5.12 -5.55 0.97
CA PHE A 265 6.07 -4.45 0.99
C PHE A 265 6.55 -3.96 -0.39
N VAL A 266 6.91 -4.89 -1.31
CA VAL A 266 7.62 -4.54 -2.57
C VAL A 266 6.81 -3.66 -3.51
N GLU A 267 5.48 -3.74 -3.49
CA GLU A 267 4.61 -2.90 -4.31
C GLU A 267 3.97 -1.74 -3.51
N SER A 268 3.68 -1.96 -2.22
CA SER A 268 2.97 -0.97 -1.41
C SER A 268 3.85 0.19 -0.96
N ALA A 269 5.12 -0.08 -0.59
CA ALA A 269 6.04 0.99 -0.17
C ALA A 269 6.41 1.91 -1.36
N PRO A 270 6.80 1.41 -2.55
CA PRO A 270 6.95 2.25 -3.75
C PRO A 270 5.70 3.02 -4.11
N GLY A 271 4.52 2.38 -4.02
CA GLY A 271 3.25 3.06 -4.27
C GLY A 271 3.02 4.25 -3.33
N ALA A 272 3.30 4.08 -2.04
CA ALA A 272 3.21 5.18 -1.07
C ALA A 272 4.25 6.27 -1.33
N MET A 273 5.47 5.91 -1.74
CA MET A 273 6.51 6.90 -2.12
C MET A 273 6.07 7.74 -3.32
N VAL A 274 5.51 7.10 -4.36
CA VAL A 274 4.95 7.78 -5.53
C VAL A 274 3.86 8.77 -5.12
N GLU A 275 2.88 8.33 -4.34
CA GLU A 275 1.78 9.21 -3.88
C GLU A 275 2.32 10.38 -3.06
N ALA A 276 3.28 10.14 -2.15
CA ALA A 276 3.86 11.20 -1.33
C ALA A 276 4.63 12.24 -2.18
N VAL A 277 5.47 11.78 -3.09
CA VAL A 277 6.27 12.66 -3.97
C VAL A 277 5.35 13.46 -4.88
N GLU A 278 4.38 12.82 -5.55
CA GLU A 278 3.42 13.51 -6.42
C GLU A 278 2.69 14.61 -5.66
N GLN A 279 2.17 14.30 -4.44
CA GLN A 279 1.43 15.28 -3.65
C GLN A 279 2.28 16.46 -3.17
N LEU A 280 3.57 16.26 -2.92
CA LEU A 280 4.51 17.34 -2.59
C LEU A 280 4.81 18.19 -3.83
N LEU A 281 5.11 17.57 -4.97
CA LEU A 281 5.44 18.26 -6.22
C LEU A 281 4.26 19.07 -6.80
N LEU A 282 3.02 18.63 -6.56
CA LEU A 282 1.81 19.38 -6.94
C LEU A 282 1.57 20.65 -6.11
N ARG A 283 2.40 20.91 -5.06
CA ARG A 283 2.24 22.04 -4.13
C ARG A 283 3.56 22.79 -3.94
N PRO A 284 3.93 23.69 -4.86
CA PRO A 284 5.26 24.36 -4.84
C PRO A 284 5.65 24.98 -3.48
N ASP A 285 4.72 25.64 -2.81
CA ASP A 285 4.97 26.25 -1.50
C ASP A 285 5.21 25.21 -0.39
N VAL A 286 4.52 24.06 -0.47
CA VAL A 286 4.71 22.94 0.46
C VAL A 286 6.05 22.28 0.16
N LEU A 287 6.35 22.04 -1.12
CA LEU A 287 7.61 21.46 -1.57
C LEU A 287 8.81 22.28 -1.07
N ALA A 288 8.79 23.60 -1.27
CA ALA A 288 9.89 24.47 -0.81
C ALA A 288 10.14 24.33 0.71
N ARG A 289 9.06 24.25 1.52
CA ARG A 289 9.19 24.02 2.97
C ARG A 289 9.66 22.61 3.31
N ALA A 290 9.21 21.60 2.57
CA ALA A 290 9.64 20.22 2.74
C ALA A 290 11.12 20.06 2.43
N VAL A 291 11.61 20.64 1.32
CA VAL A 291 13.04 20.65 0.96
C VAL A 291 13.86 21.37 2.03
N ALA A 292 13.40 22.50 2.54
CA ALA A 292 14.08 23.21 3.64
C ALA A 292 14.12 22.40 4.95
N ALA A 293 13.13 21.53 5.18
CA ALA A 293 13.09 20.63 6.34
C ALA A 293 13.91 19.34 6.14
N ALA A 294 14.22 18.95 4.90
CA ALA A 294 14.84 17.67 4.56
C ALA A 294 16.20 17.37 5.22
N PRO A 295 17.04 18.35 5.61
CA PRO A 295 18.24 18.06 6.39
C PRO A 295 17.95 17.38 7.75
N ASP A 296 16.78 17.58 8.33
CA ASP A 296 16.34 17.01 9.60
C ASP A 296 15.16 16.04 9.39
N PRO A 297 15.36 14.72 9.56
CA PRO A 297 14.31 13.72 9.34
C PRO A 297 13.05 13.95 10.18
N GLU A 298 13.18 14.39 11.44
CA GLU A 298 12.02 14.59 12.33
C GLU A 298 11.14 15.74 11.86
N ARG A 299 11.77 16.77 11.28
CA ARG A 299 11.06 17.91 10.68
C ARG A 299 10.49 17.59 9.31
N PHE A 300 11.11 16.65 8.58
CA PHE A 300 10.70 16.26 7.24
C PHE A 300 9.54 15.26 7.23
N ASP A 301 9.57 14.22 8.05
CA ASP A 301 8.59 13.13 8.06
C ASP A 301 7.12 13.61 8.07
N PRO A 302 6.73 14.66 8.85
CA PRO A 302 5.37 15.18 8.84
C PRO A 302 4.83 15.60 7.45
N TYR A 303 5.70 16.02 6.53
CA TYR A 303 5.31 16.35 5.15
C TYR A 303 4.90 15.10 4.37
N VAL A 304 5.63 14.00 4.53
CA VAL A 304 5.31 12.71 3.90
C VAL A 304 3.96 12.19 4.41
N TRP A 305 3.74 12.26 5.71
CA TRP A 305 2.49 11.78 6.32
C TRP A 305 1.28 12.61 5.91
N GLU A 306 1.44 13.91 5.78
CA GLU A 306 0.34 14.75 5.30
C GLU A 306 0.12 14.56 3.79
N ALA A 307 1.16 14.36 3.00
CA ALA A 307 1.02 14.01 1.59
C ALA A 307 0.24 12.70 1.39
N LEU A 308 0.55 11.66 2.19
CA LEU A 308 -0.17 10.38 2.16
C LEU A 308 -1.62 10.49 2.67
N ARG A 309 -1.95 11.47 3.53
CA ARG A 309 -3.33 11.76 3.88
C ARG A 309 -4.10 12.31 2.68
N PHE A 310 -3.46 13.16 1.87
CA PHE A 310 -4.04 13.68 0.65
C PHE A 310 -4.23 12.61 -0.42
N SER A 311 -3.31 11.67 -0.54
CA SER A 311 -3.42 10.55 -1.48
C SER A 311 -2.79 9.29 -0.88
N PRO A 312 -3.55 8.48 -0.13
CA PRO A 312 -3.06 7.21 0.37
C PRO A 312 -2.88 6.23 -0.79
N PHE A 313 -1.92 5.31 -0.67
CA PHE A 313 -1.74 4.28 -1.69
C PHE A 313 -3.00 3.42 -1.85
N PHE A 314 -3.53 2.86 -0.75
CA PHE A 314 -4.83 2.18 -0.76
C PHE A 314 -5.96 3.18 -0.49
N LYS A 315 -6.68 3.55 -1.54
CA LYS A 315 -7.83 4.46 -1.45
C LYS A 315 -9.05 3.78 -0.86
N LEU A 316 -9.14 2.46 -1.05
CA LEU A 316 -10.23 1.58 -0.62
C LEU A 316 -9.64 0.32 0.01
N ILE A 317 -10.27 -0.17 1.07
CA ILE A 317 -9.93 -1.42 1.75
C ILE A 317 -11.14 -2.35 1.68
N PRO A 318 -11.04 -3.50 0.96
CA PRO A 318 -12.17 -4.41 0.79
C PRO A 318 -12.40 -5.27 2.03
N ARG A 319 -13.69 -5.56 2.28
CA ARG A 319 -14.17 -6.51 3.30
C ARG A 319 -15.37 -7.29 2.76
N ILE A 320 -15.67 -8.43 3.39
CA ILE A 320 -16.93 -9.13 3.21
C ILE A 320 -17.73 -9.01 4.50
N CYS A 321 -19.00 -8.61 4.41
CA CYS A 321 -19.92 -8.65 5.55
C CYS A 321 -20.33 -10.10 5.79
N GLU A 322 -19.97 -10.68 6.94
CA GLU A 322 -20.19 -12.11 7.23
C GLU A 322 -21.58 -12.41 7.79
N ARG A 323 -22.24 -11.42 8.38
CA ARG A 323 -23.59 -11.50 8.92
C ARG A 323 -24.30 -10.17 8.76
N ASP A 324 -25.61 -10.15 8.74
CA ASP A 324 -26.41 -8.94 8.72
C ASP A 324 -25.93 -7.96 9.81
N HIS A 325 -25.63 -6.74 9.42
CA HIS A 325 -25.12 -5.71 10.32
C HIS A 325 -25.73 -4.35 10.02
N VAL A 326 -26.11 -3.62 11.06
CA VAL A 326 -26.56 -2.24 10.94
C VAL A 326 -25.37 -1.31 11.14
N LEU A 327 -24.79 -0.89 10.01
CA LEU A 327 -23.68 0.08 10.02
C LEU A 327 -24.19 1.46 10.42
N ALA A 328 -23.37 2.21 11.17
CA ALA A 328 -23.68 3.55 11.69
C ALA A 328 -24.98 3.59 12.52
N ALA A 329 -25.26 2.54 13.30
CA ALA A 329 -26.47 2.41 14.10
C ALA A 329 -26.70 3.64 15.00
N GLY A 330 -27.97 4.08 15.12
CA GLY A 330 -28.34 5.23 15.92
C GLY A 330 -28.02 6.60 15.30
N THR A 331 -27.55 6.64 14.06
CA THR A 331 -27.32 7.86 13.30
C THR A 331 -28.26 7.97 12.11
N PRO A 332 -28.43 9.16 11.49
CA PRO A 332 -29.20 9.30 10.25
C PRO A 332 -28.64 8.48 9.06
N ARG A 333 -27.41 8.00 9.16
CA ARG A 333 -26.74 7.14 8.15
C ARG A 333 -26.95 5.65 8.39
N SER A 334 -27.69 5.29 9.42
CA SER A 334 -27.95 3.89 9.79
C SER A 334 -28.42 3.07 8.57
N THR A 335 -27.63 2.08 8.19
CA THR A 335 -27.86 1.28 6.98
C THR A 335 -27.65 -0.20 7.25
N MET A 336 -28.63 -1.04 6.89
CA MET A 336 -28.49 -2.48 6.93
C MET A 336 -27.54 -2.95 5.84
N ILE A 337 -26.49 -3.65 6.21
CA ILE A 337 -25.53 -4.32 5.31
C ILE A 337 -25.80 -5.82 5.41
N PRO A 338 -26.37 -6.46 4.39
CA PRO A 338 -26.66 -7.89 4.40
C PRO A 338 -25.39 -8.74 4.41
N ALA A 339 -25.49 -9.95 4.97
CA ALA A 339 -24.45 -10.97 4.87
C ALA A 339 -24.06 -11.23 3.39
N GLY A 340 -22.78 -11.44 3.14
CA GLY A 340 -22.23 -11.63 1.79
C GLY A 340 -21.92 -10.34 1.01
N THR A 341 -22.32 -9.17 1.51
CA THR A 341 -22.05 -7.89 0.84
C THR A 341 -20.53 -7.62 0.76
N PHE A 342 -20.05 -7.26 -0.44
CA PHE A 342 -18.71 -6.73 -0.65
C PHE A 342 -18.66 -5.26 -0.23
N VAL A 343 -17.93 -4.94 0.82
CA VAL A 343 -17.84 -3.61 1.42
C VAL A 343 -16.48 -2.99 1.13
N LEU A 344 -16.48 -1.78 0.61
CA LEU A 344 -15.30 -0.97 0.32
C LEU A 344 -15.21 0.17 1.35
N ALA A 345 -14.44 -0.03 2.40
CA ALA A 345 -14.09 1.05 3.32
C ALA A 345 -13.14 2.01 2.62
N ALA A 346 -13.44 3.32 2.64
CA ALA A 346 -12.69 4.36 1.94
C ALA A 346 -11.85 5.23 2.88
N PRO A 347 -10.65 4.79 3.34
CA PRO A 347 -9.77 5.63 4.15
C PRO A 347 -9.39 6.93 3.43
N ALA A 348 -9.24 6.92 2.10
CA ALA A 348 -9.00 8.12 1.30
C ALA A 348 -10.12 9.16 1.45
N SER A 349 -11.37 8.72 1.60
CA SER A 349 -12.50 9.58 1.90
C SER A 349 -12.54 10.02 3.37
N ALA A 350 -12.41 9.07 4.29
CA ALA A 350 -12.51 9.28 5.73
C ALA A 350 -11.51 10.34 6.23
N MET A 351 -10.30 10.36 5.70
CA MET A 351 -9.28 11.36 6.04
C MET A 351 -9.61 12.80 5.56
N PHE A 352 -10.73 12.97 4.83
CA PHE A 352 -11.30 14.26 4.46
C PHE A 352 -12.64 14.54 5.13
N ASP A 353 -13.04 13.75 6.12
CA ASP A 353 -14.26 13.99 6.90
C ASP A 353 -14.04 15.15 7.89
N ALA A 354 -14.68 16.27 7.64
CA ALA A 354 -14.52 17.50 8.43
C ALA A 354 -15.03 17.35 9.87
N ASP A 355 -15.91 16.38 10.15
CA ASP A 355 -16.42 16.10 11.50
C ASP A 355 -15.32 15.56 12.43
N VAL A 356 -14.26 14.96 11.87
CA VAL A 356 -13.14 14.38 12.62
C VAL A 356 -11.82 15.05 12.30
N VAL A 357 -11.57 15.41 11.03
CA VAL A 357 -10.32 16.00 10.54
C VAL A 357 -10.55 17.51 10.27
N PRO A 358 -10.20 18.42 11.20
CA PRO A 358 -10.46 19.84 11.00
C PRO A 358 -9.76 20.41 9.78
N ARG A 359 -10.46 21.17 8.94
CA ARG A 359 -9.94 21.76 7.70
C ARG A 359 -9.20 20.73 6.83
N PRO A 360 -9.90 19.68 6.36
CA PRO A 360 -9.25 18.53 5.72
C PRO A 360 -8.60 18.88 4.39
N GLU A 361 -9.03 19.95 3.72
CA GLU A 361 -8.48 20.43 2.43
C GLU A 361 -7.16 21.21 2.59
N GLU A 362 -6.80 21.63 3.82
CA GLU A 362 -5.53 22.29 4.07
C GLU A 362 -4.40 21.28 4.26
N PHE A 363 -3.26 21.49 3.58
CA PHE A 363 -2.03 20.75 3.84
C PHE A 363 -1.42 21.25 5.16
N ARG A 364 -1.64 20.51 6.24
CA ARG A 364 -1.33 20.94 7.60
C ARG A 364 -0.51 19.89 8.34
N LEU A 365 0.67 20.28 8.79
CA LEU A 365 1.52 19.41 9.62
C LEU A 365 0.96 19.29 11.06
N GLY A 366 1.44 18.26 11.77
CA GLY A 366 1.11 18.07 13.19
C GLY A 366 -0.28 17.50 13.46
N ARG A 367 -0.97 16.97 12.45
CA ARG A 367 -2.25 16.26 12.68
C ARG A 367 -2.04 15.01 13.54
N PRO A 368 -2.95 14.73 14.49
CA PRO A 368 -2.90 13.54 15.32
C PRO A 368 -2.78 12.25 14.49
N ARG A 369 -2.08 11.25 15.02
CA ARG A 369 -1.89 9.97 14.31
C ARG A 369 -3.22 9.27 13.98
N HIS A 370 -4.21 9.35 14.87
CA HIS A 370 -5.52 8.73 14.64
C HIS A 370 -6.34 9.35 13.50
N HIS A 371 -5.94 10.52 12.97
CA HIS A 371 -6.52 11.06 11.74
C HIS A 371 -5.97 10.40 10.46
N ARG A 372 -5.03 9.46 10.59
CA ARG A 372 -4.31 8.85 9.47
C ARG A 372 -4.70 7.39 9.34
N LEU A 373 -5.45 7.07 8.30
CA LEU A 373 -5.94 5.71 8.02
C LEU A 373 -5.20 5.01 6.89
N PHE A 374 -4.11 5.59 6.36
CA PHE A 374 -3.36 5.01 5.23
C PHE A 374 -2.57 3.74 5.59
N PHE A 375 -2.39 3.43 6.88
CA PHE A 375 -1.92 2.13 7.36
C PHE A 375 -3.06 1.23 7.87
N GLY A 376 -4.31 1.57 7.54
CA GLY A 376 -5.48 0.87 8.04
C GLY A 376 -5.79 1.19 9.51
N SER A 377 -6.72 0.43 10.09
CA SER A 377 -7.16 0.53 11.47
C SER A 377 -7.66 -0.83 11.96
N GLY A 378 -7.81 -0.97 13.28
CA GLY A 378 -8.33 -2.17 13.93
C GLY A 378 -7.38 -3.36 13.86
N HIS A 379 -7.95 -4.57 13.91
CA HIS A 379 -7.21 -5.83 13.91
C HIS A 379 -6.25 -5.97 12.71
N HIS A 380 -6.65 -5.49 11.53
CA HIS A 380 -5.87 -5.55 10.30
C HIS A 380 -5.06 -4.28 10.01
N ALA A 381 -4.78 -3.43 11.00
CA ALA A 381 -3.79 -2.36 10.85
C ALA A 381 -2.45 -2.94 10.37
N CYS A 382 -1.73 -2.16 9.56
CA CYS A 382 -0.49 -2.62 8.91
C CYS A 382 0.52 -3.20 9.92
N LEU A 383 0.88 -4.47 9.72
CA LEU A 383 1.88 -5.17 10.54
C LEU A 383 3.26 -4.51 10.42
N GLY A 384 3.60 -4.06 9.20
CA GLY A 384 4.91 -3.52 8.86
C GLY A 384 5.07 -2.01 9.10
N VAL A 385 4.19 -1.34 9.84
CA VAL A 385 4.20 0.13 9.99
C VAL A 385 5.53 0.68 10.48
N HIS A 386 6.21 -0.01 11.39
CA HIS A 386 7.51 0.40 11.96
C HIS A 386 8.69 0.23 11.01
N VAL A 387 8.50 -0.56 9.94
CA VAL A 387 9.46 -0.71 8.83
C VAL A 387 9.08 0.19 7.66
N ALA A 388 7.83 0.14 7.21
CA ALA A 388 7.36 0.90 6.06
C ALA A 388 7.46 2.42 6.30
N GLY A 389 7.17 2.88 7.52
CA GLY A 389 7.25 4.29 7.87
C GLY A 389 8.64 4.88 7.61
N PRO A 390 9.70 4.41 8.29
CA PRO A 390 11.07 4.87 8.04
C PRO A 390 11.50 4.75 6.58
N VAL A 391 11.17 3.64 5.90
CA VAL A 391 11.56 3.40 4.49
C VAL A 391 10.93 4.43 3.56
N ILE A 392 9.61 4.65 3.67
CA ILE A 392 8.90 5.61 2.82
C ILE A 392 9.44 7.02 3.05
N ALA A 393 9.51 7.45 4.31
CA ALA A 393 9.89 8.81 4.64
C ALA A 393 11.35 9.09 4.25
N GLU A 394 12.27 8.17 4.54
CA GLU A 394 13.69 8.35 4.23
C GLU A 394 13.97 8.33 2.73
N THR A 395 13.33 7.45 1.96
CA THR A 395 13.51 7.42 0.51
C THR A 395 13.03 8.72 -0.15
N VAL A 396 11.84 9.21 0.25
CA VAL A 396 11.31 10.49 -0.24
C VAL A 396 12.25 11.65 0.17
N ARG A 397 12.77 11.63 1.39
CA ARG A 397 13.70 12.63 1.89
C ARG A 397 14.99 12.67 1.07
N ARG A 398 15.62 11.51 0.81
CA ARG A 398 16.85 11.42 0.01
C ARG A 398 16.65 11.90 -1.41
N LEU A 399 15.51 11.58 -2.02
CA LEU A 399 15.15 12.11 -3.34
C LEU A 399 15.07 13.64 -3.31
N LEU A 400 14.33 14.22 -2.35
CA LEU A 400 14.13 15.69 -2.29
C LEU A 400 15.34 16.47 -1.80
N LEU A 401 16.37 15.81 -1.25
CA LEU A 401 17.68 16.41 -1.02
C LEU A 401 18.49 16.60 -2.33
N ARG A 402 18.11 15.94 -3.42
CA ARG A 402 18.71 16.17 -4.73
C ARG A 402 18.14 17.47 -5.33
N PRO A 403 18.98 18.32 -5.93
CA PRO A 403 18.52 19.60 -6.46
C PRO A 403 17.62 19.42 -7.69
N GLY A 404 16.64 20.30 -7.84
CA GLY A 404 15.83 20.41 -9.04
C GLY A 404 14.83 19.28 -9.28
N VAL A 405 14.45 18.50 -8.25
CA VAL A 405 13.39 17.49 -8.37
C VAL A 405 12.06 18.18 -8.68
N ARG A 406 11.45 17.83 -9.83
CA ARG A 406 10.22 18.45 -10.32
C ARG A 406 9.39 17.48 -11.15
N LEU A 407 8.11 17.80 -11.32
CA LEU A 407 7.27 17.12 -12.30
C LEU A 407 7.69 17.54 -13.71
N LEU A 408 7.80 16.56 -14.60
CA LEU A 408 7.95 16.83 -16.02
C LEU A 408 6.59 17.12 -16.67
N PRO A 409 6.56 17.86 -17.79
CA PRO A 409 5.33 18.05 -18.54
C PRO A 409 4.71 16.71 -18.99
N PRO A 410 3.37 16.61 -19.06
CA PRO A 410 2.73 15.41 -19.63
C PRO A 410 3.18 15.13 -21.06
N PRO A 411 3.29 13.84 -21.47
CA PRO A 411 2.90 12.66 -20.70
C PRO A 411 3.97 12.16 -19.71
N ARG A 412 5.23 12.62 -19.79
CA ARG A 412 6.38 12.05 -19.04
C ARG A 412 6.21 12.12 -17.52
N GLY A 413 5.75 13.25 -16.98
CA GLY A 413 5.58 13.45 -15.53
C GLY A 413 4.32 12.80 -14.94
N ARG A 414 3.60 11.98 -15.70
CA ARG A 414 2.44 11.24 -15.18
C ARG A 414 2.86 9.90 -14.60
N VAL A 415 2.21 9.50 -13.52
CA VAL A 415 2.37 8.16 -12.96
C VAL A 415 1.62 7.16 -13.85
N GLU A 416 2.33 6.16 -14.36
CA GLU A 416 1.75 5.07 -15.13
C GLU A 416 1.36 3.91 -14.21
N ARG A 417 0.18 3.30 -14.45
CA ARG A 417 -0.37 2.18 -13.67
C ARG A 417 -1.13 1.22 -14.56
N SER A 418 -0.46 0.19 -15.08
CA SER A 418 -1.08 -0.80 -15.98
C SER A 418 -2.14 -1.65 -15.28
N LEU A 419 -1.95 -1.96 -14.00
CA LEU A 419 -2.88 -2.74 -13.17
C LEU A 419 -3.74 -1.88 -12.23
N GLY A 420 -3.87 -0.59 -12.53
CA GLY A 420 -4.76 0.34 -11.85
C GLY A 420 -4.24 0.92 -10.53
N ILE A 421 -3.69 0.12 -9.62
CA ILE A 421 -3.23 0.61 -8.30
C ILE A 421 -1.71 0.66 -8.16
N PHE A 422 -0.98 -0.28 -8.76
CA PHE A 422 0.47 -0.37 -8.63
C PHE A 422 1.18 0.52 -9.65
N PRO A 423 2.12 1.40 -9.22
CA PRO A 423 2.85 2.23 -10.16
C PRO A 423 3.85 1.38 -10.96
N ASP A 424 3.88 1.61 -12.27
CA ASP A 424 4.84 1.00 -13.18
C ASP A 424 5.99 1.96 -13.48
N SER A 425 5.67 3.25 -13.67
CA SER A 425 6.64 4.29 -14.00
C SER A 425 6.22 5.65 -13.42
N PHE A 426 7.22 6.45 -13.04
CA PHE A 426 7.08 7.83 -12.65
C PHE A 426 8.38 8.58 -12.94
N VAL A 427 8.43 9.30 -14.08
CA VAL A 427 9.63 10.04 -14.49
C VAL A 427 9.61 11.44 -13.90
N LEU A 428 10.67 11.79 -13.18
CA LEU A 428 10.87 13.08 -12.54
C LEU A 428 12.05 13.81 -13.18
N GLY A 429 11.93 15.12 -13.35
CA GLY A 429 13.06 15.97 -13.69
C GLY A 429 13.98 16.15 -12.48
N THR A 430 15.28 16.26 -12.73
CA THR A 430 16.33 16.54 -11.71
C THR A 430 17.33 17.54 -12.30
N GLY A 431 18.15 18.19 -11.42
CA GLY A 431 19.13 19.17 -11.86
C GLY A 431 18.56 20.57 -12.13
N VAL A 432 19.43 21.50 -12.52
CA VAL A 432 19.05 22.89 -12.83
C VAL A 432 18.32 22.92 -14.19
N GLU A 433 17.18 23.60 -14.29
CA GLU A 433 16.53 23.86 -15.58
C GLU A 433 17.54 24.51 -16.55
N THR A 434 17.90 23.78 -17.60
CA THR A 434 18.54 24.38 -18.78
C THR A 434 17.43 25.12 -19.52
N GLY A 435 17.61 26.42 -19.78
CA GLY A 435 16.57 27.37 -20.22
C GLY A 435 15.85 27.08 -21.54
N GLU A 436 15.81 25.84 -22.00
CA GLU A 436 15.08 25.37 -23.18
C GLU A 436 13.68 24.84 -22.87
N ASP A 437 13.31 24.71 -21.60
CA ASP A 437 11.99 24.20 -21.15
C ASP A 437 10.94 25.33 -20.88
N ARG A 438 11.11 26.52 -21.47
CA ARG A 438 10.12 27.61 -21.35
C ARG A 438 9.22 27.72 -22.56
#